data_49c88a732050ced87de77c646a2b131c
#
_entry.id   49c88a732050ced87de77c646a2b131c
#
_cell.length_a   1.000
_cell.length_b   1.000
_cell.length_c   1.000
_cell.angle_alpha   90.00
_cell.angle_beta   90.00
_cell.angle_gamma   90.00
#
_symmetry.space_group_name_H-M   'P 1'
#
loop_
_entity.id
_entity.type
_entity.pdbx_description
1 polymer ?
#
loop_
_entity_poly.entity_id
_entity_poly.type
_entity_poly.pdbx_seq_one_letter_code
_entity_poly.pdbx_strand_id
1 'polypeptide(L)'
;MKKIYQKLILFFATVLARPILLLYRETLSIKIINKRYLKKFRSRNQNFILSFWHENMILPLLVHDGQGIHALVSKHFDGEIITRILRSFRLAAVRGSSTRGGKEAYQVLKRGMLNGPFEAAFTPDGPTGPRRKAKLGVVRLSSETGAPIIPIGVAATRYYRMGSWDRLLLILPFSRCVLYYG
;
A
#
# COMPACT_ATOMS: atom_id res chain seq x y z
N MET A 1 -20.32 18.44 -16.20
CA MET A 1 -18.99 18.05 -16.72
C MET A 1 -18.11 17.37 -15.65
N LYS A 2 -17.81 17.97 -14.49
CA LYS A 2 -16.93 17.38 -13.46
C LYS A 2 -17.35 15.97 -13.00
N LYS A 3 -18.64 15.71 -12.77
CA LYS A 3 -19.16 14.38 -12.35
C LYS A 3 -18.99 13.28 -13.42
N ILE A 4 -19.12 13.62 -14.69
CA ILE A 4 -18.93 12.67 -15.82
C ILE A 4 -17.45 12.29 -15.92
N TYR A 5 -16.57 13.28 -15.88
CA TYR A 5 -15.12 13.06 -15.89
C TYR A 5 -14.65 12.18 -14.72
N GLN A 6 -15.17 12.42 -13.51
CA GLN A 6 -14.87 11.56 -12.36
C GLN A 6 -15.36 10.12 -12.57
N LYS A 7 -16.56 9.91 -13.13
CA LYS A 7 -17.06 8.56 -13.44
C LYS A 7 -16.19 7.83 -14.46
N LEU A 8 -15.72 8.54 -15.50
CA LEU A 8 -14.80 7.97 -16.50
C LEU A 8 -13.47 7.57 -15.88
N ILE A 9 -12.85 8.43 -15.07
CA ILE A 9 -11.61 8.09 -14.36
C ILE A 9 -11.79 6.84 -13.49
N LEU A 10 -12.88 6.77 -12.74
CA LEU A 10 -13.16 5.61 -11.89
C LEU A 10 -13.40 4.33 -12.71
N PHE A 11 -14.06 4.44 -13.85
CA PHE A 11 -14.24 3.32 -14.78
C PHE A 11 -12.89 2.81 -15.29
N PHE A 12 -12.04 3.69 -15.82
CA PHE A 12 -10.70 3.33 -16.29
C PHE A 12 -9.82 2.77 -15.18
N ALA A 13 -9.84 3.37 -13.98
CA ALA A 13 -9.13 2.84 -12.82
C ALA A 13 -9.61 1.43 -12.41
N THR A 14 -10.87 1.11 -12.65
CA THR A 14 -11.41 -0.23 -12.34
C THR A 14 -11.01 -1.27 -13.39
N VAL A 15 -11.07 -0.92 -14.67
CA VAL A 15 -10.94 -1.88 -15.78
C VAL A 15 -9.52 -1.98 -16.31
N LEU A 16 -8.84 -0.84 -16.51
CA LEU A 16 -7.55 -0.78 -17.21
C LEU A 16 -6.34 -0.71 -16.29
N ALA A 17 -6.49 -0.25 -15.03
CA ALA A 17 -5.32 -0.06 -14.17
C ALA A 17 -4.56 -1.36 -13.92
N ARG A 18 -5.27 -2.47 -13.62
CA ARG A 18 -4.61 -3.75 -13.36
C ARG A 18 -3.87 -4.30 -14.59
N PRO A 19 -4.46 -4.47 -15.78
CA PRO A 19 -3.74 -4.98 -16.94
C PRO A 19 -2.55 -4.10 -17.33
N ILE A 20 -2.70 -2.77 -17.28
CA ILE A 20 -1.60 -1.84 -17.57
C ILE A 20 -0.47 -2.00 -16.54
N LEU A 21 -0.79 -2.04 -15.26
CA LEU A 21 0.20 -2.18 -14.19
C LEU A 21 0.86 -3.57 -14.19
N LEU A 22 0.16 -4.63 -14.58
CA LEU A 22 0.77 -5.95 -14.75
C LEU A 22 1.71 -5.97 -15.95
N LEU A 23 1.32 -5.38 -17.09
CA LEU A 23 2.22 -5.25 -18.23
C LEU A 23 3.46 -4.42 -17.87
N TYR A 24 3.27 -3.33 -17.14
CA TYR A 24 4.38 -2.54 -16.61
C TYR A 24 5.28 -3.38 -15.68
N ARG A 25 4.70 -4.19 -14.79
CA ARG A 25 5.45 -5.09 -13.89
C ARG A 25 6.34 -6.05 -14.67
N GLU A 26 5.87 -6.60 -15.81
CA GLU A 26 6.65 -7.52 -16.64
C GLU A 26 7.89 -6.85 -17.28
N THR A 27 7.90 -5.51 -17.37
CA THR A 27 9.10 -4.77 -17.81
C THR A 27 10.15 -4.61 -16.70
N LEU A 28 9.85 -4.96 -15.45
CA LEU A 28 10.72 -4.77 -14.30
C LEU A 28 11.43 -6.06 -13.89
N SER A 29 12.73 -5.98 -13.66
CA SER A 29 13.49 -7.07 -13.01
C SER A 29 13.41 -6.89 -11.49
N ILE A 30 12.45 -7.57 -10.85
CA ILE A 30 12.15 -7.40 -9.42
C ILE A 30 12.87 -8.46 -8.59
N LYS A 31 13.79 -8.04 -7.71
CA LYS A 31 14.39 -8.88 -6.67
C LYS A 31 13.69 -8.63 -5.34
N ILE A 32 13.20 -9.71 -4.71
CA ILE A 32 12.56 -9.65 -3.39
C ILE A 32 13.52 -10.24 -2.37
N ILE A 33 13.86 -9.46 -1.34
CA ILE A 33 14.78 -9.87 -0.28
C ILE A 33 13.99 -10.09 1.01
N ASN A 34 14.37 -11.11 1.78
CA ASN A 34 13.79 -11.48 3.08
C ASN A 34 12.30 -11.86 3.04
N LYS A 35 11.77 -12.32 1.90
CA LYS A 35 10.38 -12.83 1.78
C LYS A 35 10.06 -13.92 2.83
N ARG A 36 11.09 -14.54 3.40
CA ARG A 36 10.97 -15.53 4.49
C ARG A 36 10.22 -15.01 5.71
N TYR A 37 10.26 -13.70 6.02
CA TYR A 37 9.53 -13.12 7.16
C TYR A 37 8.02 -13.25 6.98
N LEU A 38 7.48 -12.92 5.80
CA LEU A 38 6.06 -13.07 5.53
C LEU A 38 5.64 -14.55 5.61
N LYS A 39 6.45 -15.45 5.02
CA LYS A 39 6.19 -16.89 5.09
C LYS A 39 6.14 -17.39 6.54
N LYS A 40 7.08 -16.93 7.38
CA LYS A 40 7.16 -17.28 8.81
C LYS A 40 5.90 -16.84 9.58
N PHE A 41 5.41 -15.61 9.36
CA PHE A 41 4.22 -15.13 10.06
C PHE A 41 2.96 -15.85 9.55
N ARG A 42 2.82 -16.01 8.24
CA ARG A 42 1.67 -16.72 7.63
C ARG A 42 1.59 -18.19 8.06
N SER A 43 2.72 -18.90 8.13
CA SER A 43 2.74 -20.29 8.59
C SER A 43 2.35 -20.47 10.06
N ARG A 44 2.38 -19.39 10.86
CA ARG A 44 1.97 -19.36 12.26
C ARG A 44 0.60 -18.72 12.46
N ASN A 45 -0.13 -18.41 11.38
CA ASN A 45 -1.38 -17.64 11.41
C ASN A 45 -1.24 -16.33 12.21
N GLN A 46 -0.05 -15.73 12.16
CA GLN A 46 0.26 -14.50 12.87
C GLN A 46 0.07 -13.30 11.96
N ASN A 47 -0.76 -12.36 12.39
CA ASN A 47 -0.97 -11.09 11.72
C ASN A 47 0.31 -10.24 11.74
N PHE A 48 0.47 -9.39 10.72
CA PHE A 48 1.57 -8.43 10.64
C PHE A 48 1.14 -7.15 9.90
N ILE A 49 1.94 -6.12 10.05
CA ILE A 49 1.71 -4.81 9.44
C ILE A 49 2.88 -4.50 8.50
N LEU A 50 2.61 -4.42 7.20
CA LEU A 50 3.58 -3.90 6.23
C LEU A 50 3.64 -2.37 6.36
N SER A 51 4.83 -1.82 6.47
CA SER A 51 5.03 -0.38 6.61
C SER A 51 6.05 0.12 5.60
N PHE A 52 5.67 1.08 4.76
CA PHE A 52 6.54 1.68 3.76
C PHE A 52 6.19 3.15 3.54
N TRP A 53 7.17 3.94 3.12
CA TRP A 53 6.92 5.35 2.81
C TRP A 53 5.96 5.50 1.64
N HIS A 54 5.13 6.53 1.68
CA HIS A 54 4.14 6.83 0.64
C HIS A 54 4.76 6.90 -0.76
N GLU A 55 5.98 7.43 -0.86
CA GLU A 55 6.75 7.48 -2.11
C GLU A 55 6.99 6.12 -2.76
N ASN A 56 6.97 5.03 -2.00
CA ASN A 56 7.35 3.69 -2.44
C ASN A 56 6.15 2.79 -2.77
N MET A 57 4.92 3.29 -2.77
CA MET A 57 3.70 2.47 -2.81
C MET A 57 3.52 1.60 -4.06
N ILE A 58 4.14 1.96 -5.21
CA ILE A 58 3.92 1.26 -6.48
C ILE A 58 4.48 -0.17 -6.44
N LEU A 59 5.72 -0.36 -6.02
CA LEU A 59 6.34 -1.68 -6.04
C LEU A 59 5.68 -2.68 -5.08
N PRO A 60 5.35 -2.32 -3.82
CA PRO A 60 4.53 -3.17 -2.95
C PRO A 60 3.18 -3.56 -3.56
N LEU A 61 2.45 -2.64 -4.22
CA LEU A 61 1.22 -2.96 -4.92
C LEU A 61 1.41 -4.07 -5.95
N LEU A 62 2.44 -3.97 -6.80
CA LEU A 62 2.75 -4.93 -7.85
C LEU A 62 3.18 -6.30 -7.31
N VAL A 63 3.88 -6.32 -6.18
CA VAL A 63 4.42 -7.56 -5.57
C VAL A 63 3.37 -8.32 -4.77
N HIS A 64 2.38 -7.62 -4.21
CA HIS A 64 1.37 -8.23 -3.33
C HIS A 64 0.03 -8.53 -4.03
N ASP A 65 -0.03 -8.57 -5.36
CA ASP A 65 -1.25 -8.95 -6.10
C ASP A 65 -1.84 -10.27 -5.57
N GLY A 66 -3.12 -10.25 -5.28
CA GLY A 66 -3.87 -11.44 -4.85
C GLY A 66 -3.67 -11.86 -3.40
N GLN A 67 -2.99 -11.08 -2.56
CA GLN A 67 -2.66 -11.50 -1.19
C GLN A 67 -3.67 -11.04 -0.12
N GLY A 68 -4.73 -10.32 -0.49
CA GLY A 68 -5.80 -9.93 0.45
C GLY A 68 -5.39 -8.90 1.51
N ILE A 69 -4.23 -8.25 1.38
CA ILE A 69 -3.71 -7.27 2.35
C ILE A 69 -4.63 -6.05 2.40
N HIS A 70 -4.89 -5.55 3.60
CA HIS A 70 -5.77 -4.40 3.87
C HIS A 70 -4.95 -3.10 3.95
N ALA A 71 -5.05 -2.26 2.93
CA ALA A 71 -4.35 -0.97 2.91
C ALA A 71 -5.24 0.15 3.48
N LEU A 72 -4.63 1.02 4.31
CA LEU A 72 -5.29 2.23 4.78
C LEU A 72 -5.29 3.28 3.67
N VAL A 73 -6.48 3.75 3.27
CA VAL A 73 -6.67 4.66 2.13
C VAL A 73 -7.53 5.86 2.51
N SER A 74 -7.12 7.06 2.11
CA SER A 74 -7.85 8.30 2.35
C SER A 74 -9.30 8.27 1.83
N LYS A 75 -10.22 9.00 2.49
CA LYS A 75 -11.63 9.18 2.05
C LYS A 75 -11.81 10.21 0.93
N HIS A 76 -10.75 10.88 0.45
CA HIS A 76 -10.83 11.81 -0.68
C HIS A 76 -11.02 11.08 -2.03
N PHE A 77 -11.29 11.83 -3.10
CA PHE A 77 -11.52 11.29 -4.43
C PHE A 77 -10.33 10.46 -4.96
N ASP A 78 -9.10 10.95 -4.74
CA ASP A 78 -7.89 10.21 -5.12
C ASP A 78 -7.81 8.85 -4.40
N GLY A 79 -8.23 8.81 -3.13
CA GLY A 79 -8.35 7.56 -2.39
C GLY A 79 -9.41 6.61 -2.96
N GLU A 80 -10.47 7.12 -3.62
CA GLU A 80 -11.44 6.27 -4.32
C GLU A 80 -10.79 5.60 -5.54
N ILE A 81 -9.97 6.33 -6.30
CA ILE A 81 -9.20 5.77 -7.42
C ILE A 81 -8.28 4.65 -6.91
N ILE A 82 -7.50 4.94 -5.86
CA ILE A 82 -6.59 3.95 -5.25
C ILE A 82 -7.36 2.73 -4.73
N THR A 83 -8.53 2.94 -4.11
CA THR A 83 -9.39 1.83 -3.65
C THR A 83 -9.78 0.89 -4.78
N ARG A 84 -10.15 1.42 -5.95
CA ARG A 84 -10.50 0.61 -7.12
C ARG A 84 -9.30 -0.13 -7.69
N ILE A 85 -8.14 0.52 -7.74
CA ILE A 85 -6.88 -0.12 -8.13
C ILE A 85 -6.55 -1.27 -7.17
N LEU A 86 -6.56 -1.04 -5.85
CA LEU A 86 -6.31 -2.08 -4.85
C LEU A 86 -7.24 -3.28 -5.02
N ARG A 87 -8.55 -3.03 -5.19
CA ARG A 87 -9.54 -4.09 -5.41
C ARG A 87 -9.26 -4.88 -6.69
N SER A 88 -8.84 -4.22 -7.77
CA SER A 88 -8.47 -4.92 -9.00
C SER A 88 -7.25 -5.82 -8.80
N PHE A 89 -6.35 -5.50 -7.88
CA PHE A 89 -5.25 -6.34 -7.42
C PHE A 89 -5.63 -7.33 -6.30
N ARG A 90 -6.94 -7.50 -6.03
CA ARG A 90 -7.43 -8.37 -4.95
C ARG A 90 -6.84 -8.04 -3.57
N LEU A 91 -6.61 -6.74 -3.35
CA LEU A 91 -6.25 -6.15 -2.08
C LEU A 91 -7.46 -5.42 -1.49
N ALA A 92 -7.54 -5.35 -0.18
CA ALA A 92 -8.61 -4.66 0.52
C ALA A 92 -8.22 -3.20 0.83
N ALA A 93 -9.21 -2.31 0.93
CA ALA A 93 -9.02 -0.93 1.33
C ALA A 93 -9.86 -0.60 2.55
N VAL A 94 -9.22 -0.15 3.62
CA VAL A 94 -9.87 0.44 4.79
C VAL A 94 -9.82 1.95 4.65
N ARG A 95 -11.01 2.58 4.58
CA ARG A 95 -11.16 4.00 4.22
C ARG A 95 -11.07 4.91 5.43
N GLY A 96 -9.99 5.69 5.49
CA GLY A 96 -9.73 6.71 6.51
C GLY A 96 -8.32 7.25 6.42
N SER A 97 -8.06 8.36 7.10
CA SER A 97 -6.74 8.96 7.21
C SER A 97 -6.64 9.77 8.50
N SER A 98 -5.44 10.22 8.86
CA SER A 98 -5.23 11.08 10.04
C SER A 98 -6.05 12.38 10.01
N THR A 99 -6.53 12.78 8.85
CA THR A 99 -7.33 14.02 8.67
C THR A 99 -8.84 13.77 8.62
N ARG A 100 -9.28 12.59 8.16
CA ARG A 100 -10.72 12.29 7.99
C ARG A 100 -11.01 10.80 8.14
N GLY A 101 -11.85 10.45 9.14
CA GLY A 101 -12.29 9.08 9.40
C GLY A 101 -11.17 8.14 9.86
N GLY A 102 -10.13 8.69 10.47
CA GLY A 102 -8.98 7.91 10.92
C GLY A 102 -9.28 7.04 12.14
N LYS A 103 -10.10 7.52 13.07
CA LYS A 103 -10.50 6.75 14.26
C LYS A 103 -11.28 5.49 13.86
N GLU A 104 -12.26 5.62 12.98
CA GLU A 104 -13.10 4.52 12.49
C GLU A 104 -12.25 3.50 11.71
N ALA A 105 -11.41 3.98 10.78
CA ALA A 105 -10.51 3.12 10.03
C ALA A 105 -9.53 2.36 10.93
N TYR A 106 -8.97 3.05 11.93
CA TYR A 106 -8.12 2.44 12.94
C TYR A 106 -8.84 1.32 13.70
N GLN A 107 -10.08 1.54 14.13
CA GLN A 107 -10.88 0.52 14.82
C GLN A 107 -11.22 -0.68 13.93
N VAL A 108 -11.43 -0.46 12.62
CA VAL A 108 -11.63 -1.55 11.66
C VAL A 108 -10.37 -2.42 11.56
N LEU A 109 -9.19 -1.78 11.38
CA LEU A 109 -7.91 -2.49 11.33
C LEU A 109 -7.63 -3.25 12.62
N LYS A 110 -7.80 -2.59 13.78
CA LYS A 110 -7.57 -3.22 15.09
C LYS A 110 -8.46 -4.43 15.30
N ARG A 111 -9.77 -4.30 15.05
CA ARG A 111 -10.73 -5.41 15.18
C ARG A 111 -10.41 -6.55 14.22
N GLY A 112 -10.08 -6.25 12.97
CA GLY A 112 -9.67 -7.27 12.00
C GLY A 112 -8.47 -8.06 12.49
N MET A 113 -7.42 -7.38 12.98
CA MET A 113 -6.20 -8.01 13.46
C MET A 113 -6.38 -8.82 14.77
N LEU A 114 -7.36 -8.48 15.60
CA LEU A 114 -7.64 -9.22 16.85
C LEU A 114 -8.55 -10.44 16.62
N ASN A 115 -9.39 -10.42 15.59
CA ASN A 115 -10.47 -11.42 15.43
C ASN A 115 -10.21 -12.46 14.32
N GLY A 116 -9.07 -12.42 13.64
CA GLY A 116 -8.78 -13.39 12.59
C GLY A 116 -7.52 -13.07 11.77
N PRO A 117 -7.28 -13.82 10.71
CA PRO A 117 -6.16 -13.55 9.81
C PRO A 117 -6.39 -12.22 9.07
N PHE A 118 -5.53 -11.24 9.35
CA PHE A 118 -5.67 -9.89 8.84
C PHE A 118 -4.30 -9.23 8.66
N GLU A 119 -3.82 -9.16 7.44
CA GLU A 119 -2.59 -8.46 7.11
C GLU A 119 -2.90 -7.01 6.75
N ALA A 120 -2.20 -6.05 7.35
CA ALA A 120 -2.40 -4.62 7.09
C ALA A 120 -1.21 -4.00 6.35
N ALA A 121 -1.46 -2.95 5.57
CA ALA A 121 -0.43 -2.12 4.95
C ALA A 121 -0.65 -0.65 5.30
N PHE A 122 0.43 0.02 5.70
CA PHE A 122 0.46 1.41 6.11
C PHE A 122 1.53 2.21 5.38
N THR A 123 1.18 3.43 5.01
CA THR A 123 2.13 4.49 4.71
C THR A 123 2.21 5.40 5.94
N PRO A 124 3.24 5.28 6.81
CA PRO A 124 3.26 5.93 8.12
C PRO A 124 3.35 7.45 8.05
N ASP A 125 3.84 8.02 6.96
CA ASP A 125 3.84 9.45 6.69
C ASP A 125 2.44 9.98 6.29
N GLY A 126 1.52 9.09 5.89
CA GLY A 126 0.12 9.41 5.58
C GLY A 126 -0.06 10.20 4.28
N PRO A 127 -1.31 10.56 3.93
CA PRO A 127 -1.61 11.14 2.61
C PRO A 127 -1.20 12.62 2.45
N THR A 128 -0.80 13.29 3.51
CA THR A 128 -0.43 14.71 3.52
C THR A 128 0.98 14.97 4.06
N GLY A 129 1.72 13.91 4.41
CA GLY A 129 3.06 14.02 4.95
C GLY A 129 3.15 14.55 6.39
N PRO A 130 4.28 15.11 6.75
CA PRO A 130 5.49 15.34 5.96
C PRO A 130 6.17 14.06 5.47
N ARG A 131 6.77 14.11 4.29
CA ARG A 131 7.47 12.99 3.67
C ARG A 131 8.50 12.36 4.60
N ARG A 132 8.49 11.02 4.72
CA ARG A 132 9.41 10.23 5.57
C ARG A 132 9.39 10.62 7.06
N LYS A 133 8.29 11.18 7.54
CA LYS A 133 8.05 11.37 8.98
C LYS A 133 6.93 10.45 9.43
N ALA A 134 7.27 9.43 10.20
CA ALA A 134 6.31 8.44 10.67
C ALA A 134 5.35 9.05 11.71
N LYS A 135 4.06 8.82 11.53
CA LYS A 135 3.01 9.10 12.51
C LYS A 135 2.81 7.89 13.41
N LEU A 136 2.37 8.10 14.62
CA LEU A 136 2.25 7.06 15.65
C LEU A 136 1.20 5.98 15.36
N GLY A 137 0.34 6.15 14.35
CA GLY A 137 -0.78 5.23 14.08
C GLY A 137 -0.37 3.78 13.88
N VAL A 138 0.70 3.51 13.14
CA VAL A 138 1.19 2.15 12.87
C VAL A 138 1.81 1.53 14.13
N VAL A 139 2.58 2.30 14.90
CA VAL A 139 3.20 1.84 16.15
C VAL A 139 2.14 1.51 17.20
N ARG A 140 1.16 2.39 17.33
CA ARG A 140 0.02 2.16 18.22
C ARG A 140 -0.78 0.91 17.85
N LEU A 141 -1.06 0.70 16.56
CA LEU A 141 -1.76 -0.51 16.11
C LEU A 141 -0.96 -1.78 16.45
N SER A 142 0.34 -1.77 16.20
CA SER A 142 1.25 -2.88 16.56
C SER A 142 1.22 -3.16 18.06
N SER A 143 1.37 -2.13 18.90
CA SER A 143 1.33 -2.27 20.36
C SER A 143 0.00 -2.81 20.88
N GLU A 144 -1.14 -2.35 20.32
CA GLU A 144 -2.48 -2.75 20.77
C GLU A 144 -2.93 -4.13 20.25
N THR A 145 -2.30 -4.65 19.18
CA THR A 145 -2.67 -5.93 18.56
C THR A 145 -1.63 -7.02 18.70
N GLY A 146 -0.41 -6.68 19.16
CA GLY A 146 0.73 -7.59 19.19
C GLY A 146 1.29 -7.95 17.80
N ALA A 147 0.75 -7.37 16.72
CA ALA A 147 1.20 -7.65 15.36
C ALA A 147 2.52 -6.95 15.05
N PRO A 148 3.55 -7.67 14.59
CA PRO A 148 4.84 -7.07 14.26
C PRO A 148 4.72 -6.14 13.05
N ILE A 149 5.54 -5.08 13.05
CA ILE A 149 5.71 -4.20 11.89
C ILE A 149 6.85 -4.75 11.05
N ILE A 150 6.59 -4.95 9.76
CA ILE A 150 7.59 -5.34 8.76
C ILE A 150 7.84 -4.12 7.87
N PRO A 151 8.94 -3.40 8.04
CA PRO A 151 9.26 -2.28 7.16
C PRO A 151 9.64 -2.78 5.77
N ILE A 152 9.17 -2.06 4.74
CA ILE A 152 9.50 -2.34 3.35
C ILE A 152 10.36 -1.20 2.79
N GLY A 153 11.55 -1.58 2.31
CA GLY A 153 12.41 -0.72 1.50
C GLY A 153 12.26 -0.99 0.01
N VAL A 154 12.38 0.06 -0.80
CA VAL A 154 12.36 -0.02 -2.26
C VAL A 154 13.57 0.72 -2.82
N ALA A 155 14.26 0.10 -3.78
CA ALA A 155 15.31 0.73 -4.57
C ALA A 155 15.17 0.31 -6.05
N ALA A 156 15.63 1.18 -6.96
CA ALA A 156 15.64 0.90 -8.40
C ALA A 156 16.85 1.54 -9.06
N THR A 157 17.34 0.93 -10.16
CA THR A 157 18.48 1.47 -10.92
C THR A 157 18.11 2.70 -11.75
N ARG A 158 16.87 2.76 -12.26
CA ARG A 158 16.36 3.88 -13.04
C ARG A 158 14.97 4.23 -12.54
N TYR A 159 14.77 5.47 -12.17
CA TYR A 159 13.51 5.97 -11.64
C TYR A 159 13.36 7.47 -11.89
N TYR A 160 12.11 7.90 -11.84
CA TYR A 160 11.74 9.31 -11.81
C TYR A 160 11.06 9.62 -10.47
N ARG A 161 11.37 10.75 -9.84
CA ARG A 161 10.68 11.25 -8.66
C ARG A 161 9.71 12.34 -9.06
N MET A 162 8.44 12.11 -8.79
CA MET A 162 7.41 13.11 -9.11
C MET A 162 7.59 14.38 -8.27
N GLY A 163 7.10 15.50 -8.78
CA GLY A 163 7.09 16.80 -8.08
C GLY A 163 6.02 16.90 -6.98
N SER A 164 5.38 15.79 -6.59
CA SER A 164 4.38 15.73 -5.51
C SER A 164 5.04 15.86 -4.13
N TRP A 165 4.23 16.13 -3.09
CA TRP A 165 4.70 16.27 -1.70
C TRP A 165 5.47 15.04 -1.22
N ASP A 166 5.05 13.84 -1.63
CA ASP A 166 5.64 12.54 -1.27
C ASP A 166 6.83 12.17 -2.16
N ARG A 167 7.04 12.86 -3.29
CA ARG A 167 8.04 12.51 -4.30
C ARG A 167 7.91 11.07 -4.76
N LEU A 168 6.69 10.66 -5.14
CA LEU A 168 6.38 9.30 -5.59
C LEU A 168 7.46 8.75 -6.52
N LEU A 169 7.98 7.57 -6.18
CA LEU A 169 9.01 6.88 -6.94
C LEU A 169 8.38 6.12 -8.10
N LEU A 170 8.49 6.67 -9.31
CA LEU A 170 8.11 6.00 -10.54
C LEU A 170 9.32 5.26 -11.10
N ILE A 171 9.33 3.94 -11.00
CA ILE A 171 10.40 3.09 -11.54
C ILE A 171 10.26 3.07 -13.06
N LEU A 172 11.34 3.33 -13.80
CA LEU A 172 11.27 3.32 -15.26
C LEU A 172 11.22 1.88 -15.80
N PRO A 173 10.53 1.62 -16.91
CA PRO A 173 10.53 0.31 -17.56
C PRO A 173 11.96 -0.22 -17.81
N PHE A 174 12.11 -1.54 -17.82
CA PHE A 174 13.39 -2.25 -18.01
C PHE A 174 14.44 -1.95 -16.94
N SER A 175 13.99 -1.55 -15.72
CA SER A 175 14.86 -1.30 -14.58
C SER A 175 14.98 -2.53 -13.71
N ARG A 176 16.15 -2.71 -13.09
CA ARG A 176 16.31 -3.60 -11.95
C ARG A 176 15.83 -2.89 -10.70
N CYS A 177 14.99 -3.56 -9.91
CA CYS A 177 14.49 -3.00 -8.66
C CYS A 177 14.48 -4.06 -7.55
N VAL A 178 14.51 -3.58 -6.33
CA VAL A 178 14.56 -4.41 -5.12
C VAL A 178 13.41 -4.00 -4.20
N LEU A 179 12.68 -5.01 -3.69
CA LEU A 179 11.81 -4.88 -2.54
C LEU A 179 12.42 -5.67 -1.39
N TYR A 180 12.68 -4.99 -0.29
CA TYR A 180 13.33 -5.54 0.90
C TYR A 180 12.37 -5.52 2.09
N TYR A 181 12.20 -6.64 2.76
CA TYR A 181 11.51 -6.73 4.05
C TYR A 181 12.53 -6.68 5.18
N GLY A 182 12.39 -5.69 6.08
CA GLY A 182 13.26 -5.47 7.25
C GLY A 182 12.83 -6.24 8.49
#